data_d9b7aa8224c5dbcaa2938deeb869b00a
#
_entry.id   d9b7aa8224c5dbcaa2938deeb869b00a
#
_cell.length_a   1.000
_cell.length_b   1.000
_cell.length_c   1.000
_cell.angle_alpha   90.00
_cell.angle_beta   90.00
_cell.angle_gamma   90.00
#
_symmetry.space_group_name_H-M   'P 1'
#
loop_
_entity.id
_entity.type
_entity.pdbx_description
1 polymer ?
#
loop_
_entity_poly.entity_id
_entity_poly.type
_entity_poly.pdbx_seq_one_letter_code
_entity_poly.pdbx_strand_id
1 'polypeptide(L)'
;PTVGLDPLQIIEIRDLIKDLGREHTVIFSSHILSEVQTICEKILIIARGKLIAFDEPENLEKRLLSPGEITLVAEADARETEELLSGMEHITEQTIEEKEIGRTAATLHSDCEDIYEVSKALFKRFSAAGKPLLEMNVKKADLEEIFIELTESAQTEDIKTEESEAGEEEMA
;
A
#
# COMPACT_ATOMS: atom_id res chain seq x y z
N PRO A 1 23.26 4.44 -1.51
CA PRO A 1 24.40 5.12 -0.89
C PRO A 1 24.32 5.12 0.64
N THR A 2 23.23 4.67 1.24
CA THR A 2 22.95 4.70 2.69
C THR A 2 23.32 3.41 3.42
N VAL A 3 23.64 2.33 2.70
CA VAL A 3 23.99 1.03 3.26
C VAL A 3 25.27 1.14 4.09
N GLY A 4 25.20 0.75 5.37
CA GLY A 4 26.32 0.77 6.30
C GLY A 4 26.60 2.12 6.99
N LEU A 5 25.74 3.11 6.77
CA LEU A 5 25.80 4.40 7.46
C LEU A 5 24.96 4.36 8.75
N ASP A 6 25.34 5.19 9.71
CA ASP A 6 24.51 5.41 10.88
C ASP A 6 23.33 6.35 10.58
N PRO A 7 22.29 6.43 11.42
CA PRO A 7 21.09 7.23 11.16
C PRO A 7 21.36 8.72 10.90
N LEU A 8 22.36 9.31 11.53
CA LEU A 8 22.72 10.71 11.31
C LEU A 8 23.36 10.91 9.95
N GLN A 9 24.26 10.03 9.56
CA GLN A 9 24.89 10.05 8.25
C GLN A 9 23.87 9.84 7.11
N ILE A 10 22.85 9.02 7.34
CA ILE A 10 21.75 8.84 6.38
C ILE A 10 21.03 10.17 6.13
N ILE A 11 20.73 10.93 7.20
CA ILE A 11 20.09 12.25 7.07
C ILE A 11 20.99 13.21 6.28
N GLU A 12 22.28 13.28 6.62
CA GLU A 12 23.24 14.16 5.92
C GLU A 12 23.34 13.84 4.42
N ILE A 13 23.38 12.56 4.06
CA ILE A 13 23.42 12.12 2.66
C ILE A 13 22.13 12.47 1.92
N ARG A 14 20.96 12.29 2.57
CA ARG A 14 19.67 12.69 1.99
C ARG A 14 19.60 14.19 1.71
N ASP A 15 20.03 15.00 2.65
CA ASP A 15 20.05 16.45 2.50
C ASP A 15 21.03 16.87 1.39
N LEU A 16 22.20 16.25 1.30
CA LEU A 16 23.15 16.49 0.22
C LEU A 16 22.55 16.15 -1.16
N ILE A 17 21.86 15.01 -1.29
CA ILE A 17 21.21 14.63 -2.55
C ILE A 17 20.12 15.63 -2.93
N LYS A 18 19.30 16.08 -1.98
CA LYS A 18 18.27 17.09 -2.21
C LYS A 18 18.87 18.44 -2.63
N ASP A 19 19.96 18.86 -2.01
CA ASP A 19 20.65 20.09 -2.39
C ASP A 19 21.27 20.01 -3.79
N LEU A 20 21.87 18.88 -4.15
CA LEU A 20 22.34 18.63 -5.50
C LEU A 20 21.21 18.67 -6.54
N GLY A 21 20.03 18.15 -6.17
CA GLY A 21 18.84 18.14 -7.02
C GLY A 21 18.31 19.52 -7.39
N ARG A 22 18.65 20.58 -6.63
CA ARG A 22 18.27 21.98 -6.93
C ARG A 22 18.96 22.55 -8.17
N GLU A 23 20.16 22.08 -8.46
CA GLU A 23 20.98 22.60 -9.56
C GLU A 23 21.25 21.55 -10.65
N HIS A 24 21.04 20.28 -10.34
CA HIS A 24 21.37 19.15 -11.20
C HIS A 24 20.25 18.13 -11.27
N THR A 25 20.16 17.40 -12.38
CA THR A 25 19.35 16.17 -12.44
C THR A 25 20.11 15.04 -11.75
N VAL A 26 19.57 14.53 -10.67
CA VAL A 26 20.15 13.42 -9.91
C VAL A 26 19.37 12.15 -10.18
N ILE A 27 20.06 11.10 -10.63
CA ILE A 27 19.48 9.76 -10.75
C ILE A 27 19.96 8.95 -9.56
N PHE A 28 18.99 8.47 -8.77
CA PHE A 28 19.22 7.69 -7.58
C PHE A 28 18.65 6.28 -7.78
N SER A 29 19.46 5.26 -7.55
CA SER A 29 19.02 3.86 -7.62
C SER A 29 19.15 3.19 -6.26
N SER A 30 18.06 2.64 -5.75
CA SER A 30 18.01 1.90 -4.49
C SER A 30 17.00 0.76 -4.60
N HIS A 31 17.19 -0.27 -3.79
CA HIS A 31 16.19 -1.31 -3.54
C HIS A 31 15.39 -1.03 -2.23
N ILE A 32 15.72 0.05 -1.54
CA ILE A 32 15.03 0.50 -0.33
C ILE A 32 14.00 1.55 -0.74
N LEU A 33 12.75 1.14 -0.91
CA LEU A 33 11.70 1.97 -1.49
C LEU A 33 11.35 3.17 -0.61
N SER A 34 11.39 3.03 0.71
CA SER A 34 11.18 4.13 1.66
C SER A 34 12.22 5.25 1.55
N GLU A 35 13.45 4.93 1.14
CA GLU A 35 14.46 5.96 0.83
C GLU A 35 14.13 6.69 -0.47
N VAL A 36 13.70 5.94 -1.49
CA VAL A 36 13.32 6.49 -2.78
C VAL A 36 12.16 7.45 -2.61
N GLN A 37 11.11 7.08 -1.85
CA GLN A 37 9.99 7.97 -1.53
C GLN A 37 10.41 9.27 -0.85
N THR A 38 11.38 9.19 0.05
CA THR A 38 11.80 10.36 0.85
C THR A 38 12.66 11.35 0.04
N ILE A 39 13.39 10.87 -0.97
CA ILE A 39 14.42 11.64 -1.69
C ILE A 39 13.95 12.05 -3.08
N CYS A 40 13.24 11.18 -3.80
CA CYS A 40 12.94 11.36 -5.22
C CYS A 40 11.61 12.07 -5.45
N GLU A 41 11.61 13.04 -6.36
CA GLU A 41 10.39 13.70 -6.87
C GLU A 41 9.64 12.80 -7.85
N LYS A 42 10.37 11.95 -8.59
CA LYS A 42 9.81 10.99 -9.53
C LYS A 42 10.47 9.63 -9.38
N ILE A 43 9.69 8.59 -9.52
CA ILE A 43 10.11 7.21 -9.40
C ILE A 43 9.93 6.52 -10.74
N LEU A 44 10.98 5.83 -11.16
CA LEU A 44 10.99 4.99 -12.35
C LEU A 44 11.13 3.54 -11.91
N ILE A 45 10.12 2.71 -12.20
CA ILE A 45 10.11 1.28 -11.88
C ILE A 45 10.43 0.49 -13.14
N ILE A 46 11.49 -0.31 -13.06
CA ILE A 46 11.92 -1.21 -14.14
C ILE A 46 11.82 -2.64 -13.66
N ALA A 47 11.17 -3.49 -14.42
CA ALA A 47 11.19 -4.93 -14.21
C ALA A 47 11.51 -5.65 -15.54
N ARG A 48 12.40 -6.64 -15.50
CA ARG A 48 12.79 -7.43 -16.68
C ARG A 48 13.24 -6.60 -17.88
N GLY A 49 13.88 -5.46 -17.63
CA GLY A 49 14.34 -4.55 -18.69
C GLY A 49 13.25 -3.69 -19.34
N LYS A 50 12.00 -3.79 -18.88
CA LYS A 50 10.88 -2.96 -19.34
C LYS A 50 10.57 -1.87 -18.32
N LEU A 51 10.17 -0.68 -18.81
CA LEU A 51 9.63 0.38 -17.97
C LEU A 51 8.20 0.01 -17.57
N ILE A 52 7.98 -0.17 -16.28
CA ILE A 52 6.67 -0.52 -15.73
C ILE A 52 5.90 0.72 -15.31
N ALA A 53 6.57 1.65 -14.61
CA ALA A 53 5.95 2.89 -14.19
C ALA A 53 6.97 4.04 -14.12
N PHE A 54 6.49 5.27 -14.36
CA PHE A 54 7.26 6.49 -14.19
C PHE A 54 6.31 7.61 -13.77
N ASP A 55 6.32 7.98 -12.50
CA ASP A 55 5.46 9.03 -11.96
C ASP A 55 6.01 9.54 -10.61
N GLU A 56 5.31 10.52 -10.04
CA GLU A 56 5.53 10.98 -8.68
C GLU A 56 5.08 9.88 -7.68
N PRO A 57 5.74 9.77 -6.50
CA PRO A 57 5.35 8.76 -5.49
C PRO A 57 3.86 8.75 -5.19
N GLU A 58 3.28 9.92 -4.94
CA GLU A 58 1.86 10.09 -4.62
C GLU A 58 0.92 9.63 -5.75
N ASN A 59 1.32 9.79 -7.00
CA ASN A 59 0.55 9.34 -8.15
C ASN A 59 0.65 7.83 -8.33
N LEU A 60 1.80 7.23 -8.03
CA LEU A 60 1.97 5.79 -8.03
C LEU A 60 1.09 5.15 -6.95
N GLU A 61 1.04 5.73 -5.76
CA GLU A 61 0.14 5.29 -4.68
C GLU A 61 -1.35 5.37 -5.07
N LYS A 62 -1.74 6.39 -5.83
CA LYS A 62 -3.13 6.55 -6.30
C LYS A 62 -3.50 5.63 -7.47
N ARG A 63 -2.55 5.30 -8.35
CA ARG A 63 -2.81 4.45 -9.53
C ARG A 63 -3.10 3.01 -9.18
N LEU A 64 -2.52 2.56 -8.10
CA LEU A 64 -2.79 1.24 -7.57
C LEU A 64 -3.92 1.40 -6.57
N LEU A 65 -5.07 0.93 -6.99
CA LEU A 65 -6.23 0.65 -6.15
C LEU A 65 -5.88 -0.49 -5.17
N SER A 66 -4.68 -0.45 -4.59
CA SER A 66 -4.40 -1.31 -3.45
C SER A 66 -5.35 -0.87 -2.36
N PRO A 67 -6.28 -1.73 -1.96
CA PRO A 67 -7.26 -1.38 -0.95
C PRO A 67 -6.51 -0.92 0.29
N GLY A 68 -6.78 0.31 0.73
CA GLY A 68 -6.23 0.78 1.99
C GLY A 68 -6.63 -0.19 3.09
N GLU A 69 -5.73 -0.47 4.01
CA GLU A 69 -5.97 -1.35 5.13
C GLU A 69 -6.30 -0.55 6.40
N ILE A 70 -7.36 -0.92 7.09
CA ILE A 70 -7.68 -0.41 8.41
C ILE A 70 -7.66 -1.58 9.38
N THR A 71 -6.78 -1.52 10.38
CA THR A 71 -6.82 -2.42 11.51
C THR A 71 -7.47 -1.74 12.69
N LEU A 72 -8.35 -2.41 13.39
CA LEU A 72 -9.00 -1.90 14.59
C LEU A 72 -9.07 -2.95 15.70
N VAL A 73 -9.12 -2.47 16.93
CA VAL A 73 -9.45 -3.28 18.11
C VAL A 73 -10.61 -2.60 18.82
N ALA A 74 -11.68 -3.35 19.08
CA ALA A 74 -12.90 -2.85 19.72
C ALA A 74 -13.26 -3.62 20.99
N GLU A 75 -13.95 -2.98 21.93
CA GLU A 75 -14.64 -3.64 23.04
C GLU A 75 -16.02 -4.14 22.57
N ALA A 76 -15.99 -5.18 21.78
CA ALA A 76 -17.15 -5.88 21.23
C ALA A 76 -16.77 -7.34 21.01
N ASP A 77 -17.75 -8.25 21.02
CA ASP A 77 -17.51 -9.61 20.57
C ASP A 77 -17.47 -9.71 19.04
N ALA A 78 -17.08 -10.88 18.51
CA ALA A 78 -16.91 -11.07 17.07
C ALA A 78 -18.22 -10.84 16.31
N ARG A 79 -19.36 -11.28 16.85
CA ARG A 79 -20.67 -11.12 16.22
C ARG A 79 -21.11 -9.65 16.20
N GLU A 80 -20.96 -8.94 17.30
CA GLU A 80 -21.27 -7.52 17.41
C GLU A 80 -20.40 -6.71 16.44
N THR A 81 -19.12 -7.07 16.33
CA THR A 81 -18.19 -6.43 15.38
C THR A 81 -18.61 -6.70 13.94
N GLU A 82 -18.99 -7.94 13.60
CA GLU A 82 -19.49 -8.28 12.27
C GLU A 82 -20.78 -7.54 11.92
N GLU A 83 -21.73 -7.44 12.86
CA GLU A 83 -22.96 -6.66 12.69
C GLU A 83 -22.66 -5.16 12.47
N LEU A 84 -21.69 -4.61 13.19
CA LEU A 84 -21.27 -3.22 13.05
C LEU A 84 -20.51 -2.96 11.73
N LEU A 85 -19.80 -3.90 11.18
CA LEU A 85 -19.11 -3.78 9.89
C LEU A 85 -20.04 -4.04 8.70
N SER A 86 -21.11 -4.82 8.93
CA SER A 86 -22.05 -5.20 7.87
C SER A 86 -22.68 -3.99 7.19
N GLY A 87 -22.68 -4.01 5.85
CA GLY A 87 -23.26 -2.96 5.01
C GLY A 87 -22.55 -1.62 5.07
N MET A 88 -21.31 -1.58 5.50
CA MET A 88 -20.46 -0.39 5.34
C MET A 88 -20.01 -0.26 3.88
N GLU A 89 -20.16 0.93 3.32
CA GLU A 89 -19.67 1.23 1.98
C GLU A 89 -18.13 1.23 1.96
N HIS A 90 -17.57 0.85 0.82
CA HIS A 90 -16.13 0.84 0.57
C HIS A 90 -15.30 -0.16 1.42
N ILE A 91 -15.92 -1.12 2.08
CA ILE A 91 -15.21 -2.27 2.65
C ILE A 91 -15.36 -3.44 1.68
N THR A 92 -14.24 -3.88 1.10
CA THR A 92 -14.20 -4.97 0.11
C THR A 92 -13.98 -6.33 0.76
N GLU A 93 -13.14 -6.35 1.79
CA GLU A 93 -12.82 -7.55 2.55
C GLU A 93 -12.70 -7.23 4.04
N GLN A 94 -13.04 -8.19 4.88
CA GLN A 94 -12.88 -8.09 6.32
C GLN A 94 -12.44 -9.42 6.94
N THR A 95 -11.51 -9.34 7.87
CA THR A 95 -11.10 -10.45 8.72
C THR A 95 -11.31 -10.07 10.17
N ILE A 96 -12.00 -10.92 10.93
CA ILE A 96 -12.34 -10.66 12.33
C ILE A 96 -11.74 -11.76 13.20
N GLU A 97 -10.99 -11.36 14.21
CA GLU A 97 -10.33 -12.25 15.16
C GLU A 97 -10.69 -11.87 16.59
N GLU A 98 -11.21 -12.83 17.36
CA GLU A 98 -11.41 -12.65 18.79
C GLU A 98 -10.06 -12.71 19.53
N LYS A 99 -9.69 -11.63 20.22
CA LYS A 99 -8.42 -11.55 20.96
C LYS A 99 -8.56 -12.03 22.40
N GLU A 100 -9.55 -11.53 23.10
CA GLU A 100 -9.90 -11.84 24.49
C GLU A 100 -11.41 -11.74 24.65
N ILE A 101 -11.94 -12.22 25.77
CA ILE A 101 -13.39 -12.13 26.06
C ILE A 101 -13.85 -10.67 26.00
N GLY A 102 -14.74 -10.37 25.04
CA GLY A 102 -15.29 -9.03 24.83
C GLY A 102 -14.37 -8.06 24.09
N ARG A 103 -13.30 -8.57 23.46
CA ARG A 103 -12.42 -7.77 22.59
C ARG A 103 -12.17 -8.46 21.26
N THR A 104 -12.34 -7.72 20.20
CA THR A 104 -12.17 -8.21 18.84
C THR A 104 -11.22 -7.30 18.05
N ALA A 105 -10.30 -7.92 17.31
CA ALA A 105 -9.53 -7.23 16.29
C ALA A 105 -10.18 -7.45 14.93
N ALA A 106 -10.20 -6.44 14.08
CA ALA A 106 -10.62 -6.58 12.71
C ALA A 106 -9.60 -5.92 11.77
N THR A 107 -9.35 -6.59 10.65
CA THR A 107 -8.59 -6.07 9.51
C THR A 107 -9.56 -5.89 8.36
N LEU A 108 -9.60 -4.68 7.82
CA LEU A 108 -10.54 -4.25 6.78
C LEU A 108 -9.75 -3.75 5.57
N HIS A 109 -10.14 -4.17 4.38
CA HIS A 109 -9.64 -3.62 3.12
C HIS A 109 -10.68 -2.70 2.51
N SER A 110 -10.25 -1.56 1.97
CA SER A 110 -11.14 -0.52 1.45
C SER A 110 -10.71 -0.04 0.07
N ASP A 111 -11.67 0.02 -0.85
CA ASP A 111 -11.52 0.61 -2.19
C ASP A 111 -11.75 2.13 -2.23
N CYS A 112 -11.93 2.77 -1.07
CA CYS A 112 -12.15 4.21 -0.98
C CYS A 112 -10.85 4.99 -1.29
N GLU A 113 -10.94 5.97 -2.17
CA GLU A 113 -9.81 6.85 -2.50
C GLU A 113 -9.29 7.60 -1.26
N ASP A 114 -10.21 8.09 -0.39
CA ASP A 114 -9.85 8.62 0.92
C ASP A 114 -10.22 7.66 2.04
N ILE A 115 -9.29 6.78 2.41
CA ILE A 115 -9.46 5.80 3.48
C ILE A 115 -9.82 6.43 4.83
N TYR A 116 -9.51 7.72 5.04
CA TYR A 116 -9.89 8.41 6.27
C TYR A 116 -11.41 8.67 6.37
N GLU A 117 -12.14 8.73 5.24
CA GLU A 117 -13.60 8.79 5.28
C GLU A 117 -14.18 7.48 5.83
N VAL A 118 -13.62 6.34 5.43
CA VAL A 118 -14.01 5.03 5.99
C VAL A 118 -13.68 4.96 7.48
N SER A 119 -12.50 5.41 7.88
CA SER A 119 -12.12 5.42 9.30
C SER A 119 -13.02 6.31 10.16
N LYS A 120 -13.46 7.48 9.65
CA LYS A 120 -14.44 8.34 10.30
C LYS A 120 -15.81 7.66 10.42
N ALA A 121 -16.24 6.93 9.38
CA ALA A 121 -17.50 6.20 9.39
C ALA A 121 -17.48 5.07 10.43
N LEU A 122 -16.37 4.31 10.49
CA LEU A 122 -16.12 3.28 11.50
C LEU A 122 -16.23 3.87 12.92
N PHE A 123 -15.47 4.93 13.18
CA PHE A 123 -15.51 5.58 14.49
C PHE A 123 -16.91 6.01 14.90
N LYS A 124 -17.65 6.64 14.00
CA LYS A 124 -19.04 7.09 14.29
C LYS A 124 -19.95 5.91 14.59
N ARG A 125 -19.83 4.81 13.82
CA ARG A 125 -20.71 3.65 13.96
C ARG A 125 -20.46 2.91 15.25
N PHE A 126 -19.22 2.62 15.61
CA PHE A 126 -18.86 2.00 16.87
C PHE A 126 -19.22 2.87 18.08
N SER A 127 -18.95 4.17 18.00
CA SER A 127 -19.33 5.13 19.04
C SER A 127 -20.85 5.21 19.24
N ALA A 128 -21.64 5.22 18.17
CA ALA A 128 -23.11 5.24 18.27
C ALA A 128 -23.67 3.95 18.89
N ALA A 129 -22.99 2.82 18.70
CA ALA A 129 -23.36 1.54 19.33
C ALA A 129 -22.84 1.40 20.78
N GLY A 130 -22.12 2.39 21.29
CA GLY A 130 -21.52 2.34 22.62
C GLY A 130 -20.40 1.29 22.74
N LYS A 131 -19.75 0.97 21.62
CA LYS A 131 -18.62 0.03 21.54
C LYS A 131 -17.33 0.79 21.34
N PRO A 132 -16.49 0.97 22.37
CA PRO A 132 -15.25 1.72 22.25
C PRO A 132 -14.27 1.07 21.27
N LEU A 133 -13.71 1.89 20.38
CA LEU A 133 -12.52 1.50 19.63
C LEU A 133 -11.29 1.79 20.50
N LEU A 134 -10.53 0.76 20.80
CA LEU A 134 -9.31 0.83 21.60
C LEU A 134 -8.11 1.23 20.76
N GLU A 135 -8.08 0.69 19.54
CA GLU A 135 -7.06 0.98 18.56
C GLU A 135 -7.71 1.11 17.18
N MET A 136 -7.20 2.02 16.39
CA MET A 136 -7.51 2.11 14.96
C MET A 136 -6.29 2.63 14.23
N ASN A 137 -5.77 1.82 13.32
CA ASN A 137 -4.61 2.17 12.51
C ASN A 137 -5.01 2.12 11.04
N VAL A 138 -4.61 3.15 10.30
CA VAL A 138 -4.87 3.27 8.86
C VAL A 138 -3.55 3.09 8.14
N LYS A 139 -3.44 2.04 7.36
CA LYS A 139 -2.30 1.76 6.50
C LYS A 139 -2.71 2.08 5.06
N LYS A 140 -2.02 3.03 4.45
CA LYS A 140 -2.10 3.22 3.00
C LYS A 140 -1.17 2.22 2.33
N ALA A 141 -1.49 1.83 1.11
CA ALA A 141 -0.57 1.06 0.29
C ALA A 141 0.79 1.75 0.27
N ASP A 142 1.84 1.01 0.57
CA ASP A 142 3.20 1.51 0.48
C ASP A 142 3.84 1.14 -0.87
N LEU A 143 4.95 1.78 -1.21
CA LEU A 143 5.64 1.51 -2.48
C LEU A 143 6.14 0.07 -2.59
N GLU A 144 6.36 -0.63 -1.48
CA GLU A 144 6.73 -2.03 -1.46
C GLU A 144 5.60 -2.91 -2.01
N GLU A 145 4.37 -2.70 -1.55
CA GLU A 145 3.16 -3.40 -2.03
C GLU A 145 2.92 -3.07 -3.51
N ILE A 146 3.02 -1.79 -3.86
CA ILE A 146 2.93 -1.28 -5.24
C ILE A 146 3.95 -1.95 -6.16
N PHE A 147 5.18 -2.04 -5.73
CA PHE A 147 6.25 -2.66 -6.51
C PHE A 147 5.97 -4.14 -6.76
N ILE A 148 5.52 -4.87 -5.74
CA ILE A 148 5.17 -6.29 -5.86
C ILE A 148 4.03 -6.46 -6.87
N GLU A 149 2.93 -5.74 -6.70
CA GLU A 149 1.76 -5.83 -7.57
C GLU A 149 2.08 -5.52 -9.04
N LEU A 150 2.83 -4.43 -9.29
CA LEU A 150 3.25 -4.05 -10.64
C LEU A 150 4.18 -5.09 -11.29
N THR A 151 5.07 -5.68 -10.49
CA THR A 151 6.00 -6.69 -11.01
C THR A 151 5.33 -8.04 -11.22
N GLU A 152 4.34 -8.42 -10.42
CA GLU A 152 3.53 -9.63 -10.58
C GLU A 152 2.56 -9.51 -11.77
N SER A 153 1.90 -8.37 -11.93
CA SER A 153 1.02 -8.09 -13.07
C SER A 153 1.78 -8.17 -14.40
N ALA A 154 2.98 -7.61 -14.45
CA ALA A 154 3.86 -7.72 -15.62
C ALA A 154 4.30 -9.17 -15.91
N GLN A 155 4.35 -10.06 -14.89
CA GLN A 155 4.63 -11.49 -15.10
C GLN A 155 3.47 -12.21 -15.78
N THR A 156 2.24 -11.87 -15.41
CA THR A 156 1.03 -12.53 -15.90
C THR A 156 0.76 -12.16 -17.37
N GLU A 157 1.11 -10.95 -17.79
CA GLU A 157 0.98 -10.50 -19.18
C GLU A 157 2.01 -11.17 -20.10
N ASP A 158 3.26 -11.33 -19.66
CA ASP A 158 4.31 -12.00 -20.45
C ASP A 158 3.98 -13.49 -20.68
N ILE A 159 3.45 -14.20 -19.67
CA ILE A 159 3.05 -15.62 -19.81
C ILE A 159 1.93 -15.78 -20.83
N LYS A 160 0.94 -14.91 -20.83
CA LYS A 160 -0.18 -14.94 -21.80
C LYS A 160 0.28 -14.65 -23.23
N THR A 161 1.30 -13.83 -23.40
CA THR A 161 1.86 -13.50 -24.71
C THR A 161 2.66 -14.67 -25.26
N GLU A 162 3.48 -15.33 -24.44
CA GLU A 162 4.25 -16.53 -24.83
C GLU A 162 3.35 -17.73 -25.17
N GLU A 163 2.26 -17.94 -24.41
CA GLU A 163 1.28 -18.99 -24.72
C GLU A 163 0.50 -18.72 -26.03
N SER A 164 0.24 -17.45 -26.35
CA SER A 164 -0.43 -17.09 -27.62
C SER A 164 0.47 -17.26 -28.84
N GLU A 165 1.76 -16.92 -28.73
CA GLU A 165 2.73 -17.10 -29.80
C GLU A 165 3.07 -18.58 -30.04
N ALA A 166 3.19 -19.38 -28.97
CA ALA A 166 3.42 -20.81 -29.07
C ALA A 166 2.23 -21.57 -29.72
N GLY A 167 0.99 -21.09 -29.48
CA GLY A 167 -0.22 -21.68 -30.09
C GLY A 167 -0.40 -21.36 -31.57
N GLU A 168 0.18 -20.26 -32.07
CA GLU A 168 0.17 -19.94 -33.51
C GLU A 168 1.23 -20.67 -34.31
N GLU A 169 2.41 -21.00 -33.70
CA GLU A 169 3.45 -21.80 -34.34
C GLU A 169 3.08 -23.29 -34.48
N GLU A 170 2.24 -23.85 -33.62
CA GLU A 170 1.80 -25.27 -33.70
C GLU A 170 0.67 -25.50 -34.71
N MET A 171 0.04 -24.43 -35.23
CA MET A 171 -1.05 -24.47 -36.22
C MET A 171 -0.60 -24.12 -37.67
N ALA A 172 0.67 -23.83 -37.89
CA ALA A 172 1.23 -23.48 -39.20
C ALA A 172 2.08 -24.62 -39.78
#